data_d39eb028d0b126401ecad84dcda05902
#
_entry.id   d39eb028d0b126401ecad84dcda05902
#
_cell.length_a   1.000
_cell.length_b   1.000
_cell.length_c   1.000
_cell.angle_alpha   90.00
_cell.angle_beta   90.00
_cell.angle_gamma   90.00
#
_symmetry.space_group_name_H-M   'P 1'
#
loop_
_entity.id
_entity.type
_entity.pdbx_description
1 polymer ?
#
loop_
_entity_poly.entity_id
_entity_poly.type
_entity_poly.pdbx_seq_one_letter_code
_entity_poly.pdbx_strand_id
1 'polypeptide(L)'
;MEITLSPLNPSVSKTFFASLLEMTDGERFRKCLQCGTCSGICPFGYYMKFPPGKIIGTLRAETFELVMKTDSVWMCVSCNACSSFCPTQIPITAALMTRVKEELLLAGNVPAELQTALRNTQQYGNPLGESPRKRADWTAGIQPEVKVLGKTRQPVDVLWFVGDYASYHPRMKSATKALAKILNALGVNFGILGPDENSDGDSQRLAGERGLFEAMAQKNGQAFKKFKFNEIITTDPHAFNALKNEYPALGISYPVRHYTQFLAERMDQIKPMLKNEVTAKVTYHDPCYLGRANDVYDEPRALLASIPGIELVDMTHQRTNSLCCGGGGGGMWLDGFQWEKAHVRLSDWRVREAVLANADILAVACPYEPPRFEDAVKTLQPASALKVREIAELLSESMGL
;
A
#
# COMPACT_ATOMS: atom_id res chain seq x y z
N MET A 1 36.26 -27.00 -0.55
CA MET A 1 36.01 -26.01 0.53
C MET A 1 34.91 -26.63 1.41
N GLU A 2 35.27 -27.32 2.47
CA GLU A 2 34.31 -27.89 3.41
C GLU A 2 33.57 -26.73 4.09
N ILE A 3 32.27 -26.65 3.88
CA ILE A 3 31.43 -25.70 4.60
C ILE A 3 31.20 -26.31 5.98
N THR A 4 32.06 -25.92 6.94
CA THR A 4 31.80 -26.20 8.36
C THR A 4 30.55 -25.40 8.78
N LEU A 5 29.41 -26.05 8.71
CA LEU A 5 28.18 -25.53 9.28
C LEU A 5 28.35 -25.50 10.81
N SER A 6 28.43 -24.30 11.37
CA SER A 6 28.27 -24.15 12.83
C SER A 6 26.95 -24.84 13.23
N PRO A 7 26.93 -25.56 14.36
CA PRO A 7 25.71 -26.26 14.79
C PRO A 7 24.56 -25.24 14.92
N LEU A 8 23.40 -25.56 14.34
CA LEU A 8 22.19 -24.74 14.44
C LEU A 8 21.71 -24.70 15.89
N ASN A 9 21.31 -23.52 16.35
CA ASN A 9 20.77 -23.35 17.70
C ASN A 9 19.23 -23.47 17.69
N PRO A 10 18.68 -24.63 18.13
CA PRO A 10 17.24 -24.84 18.16
C PRO A 10 16.46 -23.83 19.02
N SER A 11 17.12 -23.23 20.01
CA SER A 11 16.49 -22.25 20.91
C SER A 11 15.99 -21.01 20.14
N VAL A 12 16.70 -20.56 19.08
CA VAL A 12 16.29 -19.44 18.23
C VAL A 12 14.96 -19.74 17.56
N SER A 13 14.79 -20.92 17.00
CA SER A 13 13.52 -21.35 16.37
C SER A 13 12.35 -21.39 17.37
N LYS A 14 12.60 -21.93 18.58
CA LYS A 14 11.58 -22.03 19.64
C LYS A 14 11.14 -20.66 20.14
N THR A 15 12.10 -19.78 20.41
CA THR A 15 11.81 -18.41 20.87
C THR A 15 11.05 -17.62 19.82
N PHE A 16 11.49 -17.68 18.57
CA PHE A 16 10.80 -17.00 17.48
C PHE A 16 9.39 -17.56 17.27
N PHE A 17 9.21 -18.89 17.28
CA PHE A 17 7.88 -19.49 17.15
C PHE A 17 6.97 -19.12 18.31
N ALA A 18 7.47 -19.10 19.55
CA ALA A 18 6.71 -18.63 20.70
C ALA A 18 6.22 -17.18 20.51
N SER A 19 7.09 -16.28 20.05
CA SER A 19 6.72 -14.88 19.80
C SER A 19 5.63 -14.72 18.72
N LEU A 20 5.60 -15.62 17.73
CA LEU A 20 4.51 -15.63 16.73
C LEU A 20 3.18 -16.05 17.34
N LEU A 21 3.19 -17.00 18.28
CA LEU A 21 1.97 -17.48 18.94
C LEU A 21 1.32 -16.42 19.86
N GLU A 22 2.10 -15.48 20.36
CA GLU A 22 1.62 -14.35 21.17
C GLU A 22 0.93 -13.24 20.34
N MET A 23 1.13 -13.25 19.02
CA MET A 23 0.49 -12.29 18.13
C MET A 23 -1.00 -12.60 17.93
N THR A 24 -1.76 -11.61 17.49
CA THR A 24 -3.17 -11.79 17.10
C THR A 24 -3.29 -12.93 16.09
N ASP A 25 -4.18 -13.89 16.36
CA ASP A 25 -4.37 -15.10 15.56
C ASP A 25 -3.12 -16.01 15.44
N GLY A 26 -2.09 -15.79 16.25
CA GLY A 26 -0.82 -16.52 16.19
C GLY A 26 -0.97 -18.03 16.41
N GLU A 27 -1.93 -18.47 17.22
CA GLU A 27 -2.22 -19.90 17.43
C GLU A 27 -2.53 -20.66 16.12
N ARG A 28 -2.94 -19.95 15.07
CA ARG A 28 -3.19 -20.55 13.74
C ARG A 28 -1.92 -21.13 13.11
N PHE A 29 -0.72 -20.68 13.50
CA PHE A 29 0.55 -21.25 13.02
C PHE A 29 0.68 -22.74 13.36
N ARG A 30 0.11 -23.19 14.48
CA ARG A 30 0.06 -24.62 14.87
C ARG A 30 -0.74 -25.47 13.88
N LYS A 31 -1.73 -24.85 13.18
CA LYS A 31 -2.63 -25.52 12.23
C LYS A 31 -2.07 -25.58 10.81
N CYS A 32 -0.83 -25.14 10.57
CA CYS A 32 -0.24 -25.15 9.23
C CYS A 32 -0.17 -26.57 8.65
N LEU A 33 -0.82 -26.78 7.51
CA LEU A 33 -0.89 -28.10 6.82
C LEU A 33 0.35 -28.38 5.97
N GLN A 34 1.29 -27.43 5.83
CA GLN A 34 2.43 -27.51 4.89
C GLN A 34 2.00 -27.79 3.43
N CYS A 35 0.80 -27.35 3.03
CA CYS A 35 0.22 -27.58 1.70
C CYS A 35 0.94 -26.82 0.56
N GLY A 36 1.82 -25.86 0.88
CA GLY A 36 2.58 -25.10 -0.12
C GLY A 36 1.83 -23.93 -0.76
N THR A 37 0.52 -23.75 -0.55
CA THR A 37 -0.30 -22.69 -1.19
C THR A 37 0.32 -21.31 -1.02
N CYS A 38 0.77 -20.94 0.19
CA CYS A 38 1.38 -19.64 0.47
C CYS A 38 2.71 -19.39 -0.27
N SER A 39 3.44 -20.45 -0.59
CA SER A 39 4.66 -20.38 -1.40
C SER A 39 4.34 -20.28 -2.90
N GLY A 40 3.34 -21.05 -3.36
CA GLY A 40 2.93 -21.09 -4.76
C GLY A 40 2.23 -19.81 -5.23
N ILE A 41 1.39 -19.19 -4.38
CA ILE A 41 0.69 -17.92 -4.70
C ILE A 41 1.61 -16.69 -4.56
N CYS A 42 2.75 -16.83 -3.89
CA CYS A 42 3.68 -15.70 -3.71
C CYS A 42 4.29 -15.30 -5.05
N PRO A 43 4.17 -14.02 -5.47
CA PRO A 43 4.68 -13.59 -6.77
C PRO A 43 6.21 -13.73 -6.89
N PHE A 44 6.93 -13.71 -5.77
CA PHE A 44 8.37 -13.97 -5.72
C PHE A 44 8.72 -15.35 -5.12
N GLY A 45 7.74 -16.22 -4.89
CA GLY A 45 7.96 -17.49 -4.21
C GLY A 45 9.00 -18.40 -4.87
N TYR A 46 9.06 -18.38 -6.20
CA TYR A 46 10.06 -19.13 -6.98
C TYR A 46 11.51 -18.60 -6.78
N TYR A 47 11.64 -17.29 -6.60
CA TYR A 47 12.94 -16.62 -6.46
C TYR A 47 13.45 -16.57 -5.02
N MET A 48 12.57 -16.79 -4.03
CA MET A 48 12.95 -16.79 -2.62
C MET A 48 13.56 -18.14 -2.22
N LYS A 49 14.72 -18.12 -1.59
CA LYS A 49 15.33 -19.33 -0.99
C LYS A 49 14.39 -19.95 0.07
N PHE A 50 13.75 -19.10 0.85
CA PHE A 50 12.75 -19.47 1.86
C PHE A 50 11.45 -18.68 1.63
N PRO A 51 10.55 -19.17 0.74
CA PRO A 51 9.20 -18.64 0.64
C PRO A 51 8.37 -18.98 1.89
N PRO A 52 7.21 -18.33 2.12
CA PRO A 52 6.50 -18.39 3.39
C PRO A 52 6.29 -19.79 3.97
N GLY A 53 5.87 -20.75 3.16
CA GLY A 53 5.65 -22.13 3.62
C GLY A 53 6.94 -22.83 4.07
N LYS A 54 8.06 -22.52 3.40
CA LYS A 54 9.39 -23.04 3.79
C LYS A 54 9.86 -22.43 5.10
N ILE A 55 9.60 -21.14 5.34
CA ILE A 55 9.92 -20.48 6.63
C ILE A 55 9.17 -21.20 7.77
N ILE A 56 7.87 -21.47 7.62
CA ILE A 56 7.11 -22.22 8.63
C ILE A 56 7.70 -23.64 8.81
N GLY A 57 8.15 -24.27 7.73
CA GLY A 57 8.84 -25.55 7.79
C GLY A 57 10.14 -25.51 8.60
N THR A 58 10.97 -24.46 8.45
CA THR A 58 12.20 -24.30 9.23
C THR A 58 11.93 -24.08 10.71
N LEU A 59 10.85 -23.40 11.07
CA LEU A 59 10.44 -23.25 12.47
C LEU A 59 10.09 -24.58 13.12
N ARG A 60 9.36 -25.45 12.40
CA ARG A 60 9.02 -26.80 12.89
C ARG A 60 10.22 -27.73 12.96
N ALA A 61 11.16 -27.58 12.04
CA ALA A 61 12.39 -28.37 11.99
C ALA A 61 13.49 -27.80 12.91
N GLU A 62 13.20 -26.74 13.68
CA GLU A 62 14.16 -26.05 14.56
C GLU A 62 15.44 -25.56 13.82
N THR A 63 15.27 -25.17 12.52
CA THR A 63 16.36 -24.71 11.64
C THR A 63 16.16 -23.28 11.15
N PHE A 64 15.40 -22.46 11.88
CA PHE A 64 15.03 -21.08 11.47
C PHE A 64 16.26 -20.18 11.25
N GLU A 65 17.39 -20.43 11.91
CA GLU A 65 18.63 -19.71 11.64
C GLU A 65 19.08 -19.73 10.17
N LEU A 66 18.66 -20.74 9.40
CA LEU A 66 18.94 -20.78 7.96
C LEU A 66 18.23 -19.65 7.21
N VAL A 67 17.07 -19.22 7.68
CA VAL A 67 16.32 -18.07 7.13
C VAL A 67 17.09 -16.79 7.42
N MET A 68 17.61 -16.64 8.64
CA MET A 68 18.37 -15.46 9.07
C MET A 68 19.67 -15.24 8.32
N LYS A 69 20.22 -16.30 7.70
CA LYS A 69 21.45 -16.26 6.89
C LYS A 69 21.20 -15.86 5.42
N THR A 70 19.98 -15.45 5.07
CA THR A 70 19.62 -15.07 3.70
C THR A 70 18.95 -13.70 3.65
N ASP A 71 19.11 -13.05 2.51
CA ASP A 71 18.45 -11.78 2.18
C ASP A 71 17.13 -11.95 1.40
N SER A 72 16.80 -13.20 0.98
CA SER A 72 15.68 -13.46 0.07
C SER A 72 14.30 -13.06 0.63
N VAL A 73 14.18 -12.91 1.96
CA VAL A 73 12.95 -12.45 2.61
C VAL A 73 12.61 -11.01 2.23
N TRP A 74 13.63 -10.19 1.87
CA TRP A 74 13.43 -8.82 1.42
C TRP A 74 12.71 -8.71 0.06
N MET A 75 12.59 -9.80 -0.69
CA MET A 75 11.72 -9.87 -1.87
C MET A 75 10.22 -9.83 -1.53
N CYS A 76 9.85 -10.04 -0.27
CA CYS A 76 8.46 -9.99 0.16
C CYS A 76 7.92 -8.56 0.10
N VAL A 77 6.98 -8.32 -0.80
CA VAL A 77 6.25 -7.05 -0.98
C VAL A 77 5.00 -6.92 -0.13
N SER A 78 4.85 -7.77 0.87
CA SER A 78 3.75 -7.76 1.85
C SER A 78 2.34 -7.69 1.24
N CYS A 79 2.13 -8.25 0.06
CA CYS A 79 0.88 -8.15 -0.72
C CYS A 79 -0.33 -8.91 -0.13
N ASN A 80 -0.16 -9.59 0.97
CA ASN A 80 -1.17 -10.37 1.69
C ASN A 80 -1.77 -11.59 0.96
N ALA A 81 -1.31 -11.94 -0.26
CA ALA A 81 -1.83 -13.09 -1.00
C ALA A 81 -1.65 -14.40 -0.24
N CYS A 82 -0.47 -14.64 0.36
CA CYS A 82 -0.19 -15.85 1.12
C CYS A 82 -1.10 -16.05 2.34
N SER A 83 -1.55 -14.96 2.99
CA SER A 83 -2.53 -15.01 4.08
C SER A 83 -3.94 -15.25 3.56
N SER A 84 -4.36 -14.50 2.52
CA SER A 84 -5.72 -14.56 1.96
C SER A 84 -6.07 -15.94 1.37
N PHE A 85 -5.08 -16.62 0.77
CA PHE A 85 -5.28 -17.96 0.21
C PHE A 85 -4.90 -19.10 1.15
N CYS A 86 -4.53 -18.81 2.40
CA CYS A 86 -4.22 -19.86 3.38
C CYS A 86 -5.49 -20.59 3.82
N PRO A 87 -5.60 -21.92 3.63
CA PRO A 87 -6.80 -22.66 4.01
C PRO A 87 -7.06 -22.66 5.52
N THR A 88 -6.03 -22.45 6.33
CA THR A 88 -6.12 -22.34 7.79
C THR A 88 -6.05 -20.89 8.27
N GLN A 89 -6.12 -19.92 7.36
CA GLN A 89 -6.18 -18.48 7.66
C GLN A 89 -5.04 -17.97 8.56
N ILE A 90 -3.83 -18.49 8.34
CA ILE A 90 -2.65 -18.03 9.08
C ILE A 90 -2.31 -16.57 8.68
N PRO A 91 -2.05 -15.66 9.63
CA PRO A 91 -1.67 -14.28 9.34
C PRO A 91 -0.20 -14.19 8.87
N ILE A 92 0.10 -14.79 7.70
CA ILE A 92 1.48 -14.98 7.21
C ILE A 92 2.15 -13.64 6.96
N THR A 93 1.47 -12.72 6.28
CA THR A 93 2.06 -11.41 5.95
C THR A 93 2.25 -10.56 7.19
N ALA A 94 1.17 -10.34 7.96
CA ALA A 94 1.17 -9.41 9.09
C ALA A 94 2.00 -9.93 10.28
N ALA A 95 2.04 -11.25 10.49
CA ALA A 95 2.80 -11.84 11.59
C ALA A 95 4.15 -12.39 11.12
N LEU A 96 4.17 -13.48 10.33
CA LEU A 96 5.42 -14.17 10.01
C LEU A 96 6.40 -13.29 9.25
N MET A 97 5.98 -12.74 8.09
CA MET A 97 6.93 -12.03 7.21
C MET A 97 7.42 -10.74 7.84
N THR A 98 6.56 -10.03 8.55
CA THR A 98 6.93 -8.80 9.28
C THR A 98 7.92 -9.10 10.41
N ARG A 99 7.67 -10.17 11.21
CA ARG A 99 8.57 -10.56 12.29
C ARG A 99 9.93 -11.06 11.79
N VAL A 100 9.96 -11.81 10.68
CA VAL A 100 11.25 -12.22 10.08
C VAL A 100 12.05 -11.01 9.61
N LYS A 101 11.40 -10.02 9.00
CA LYS A 101 12.05 -8.77 8.59
C LYS A 101 12.56 -7.98 9.79
N GLU A 102 11.80 -7.92 10.89
CA GLU A 102 12.23 -7.30 12.15
C GLU A 102 13.50 -7.94 12.70
N GLU A 103 13.58 -9.28 12.76
CA GLU A 103 14.77 -9.98 13.19
C GLU A 103 15.99 -9.70 12.27
N LEU A 104 15.77 -9.67 10.94
CA LEU A 104 16.82 -9.33 9.98
C LEU A 104 17.31 -7.89 10.17
N LEU A 105 16.39 -6.96 10.45
CA LEU A 105 16.69 -5.56 10.71
C LEU A 105 17.52 -5.41 12.00
N LEU A 106 17.12 -6.07 13.08
CA LEU A 106 17.86 -6.11 14.34
C LEU A 106 19.25 -6.71 14.19
N ALA A 107 19.41 -7.70 13.30
CA ALA A 107 20.70 -8.29 12.95
C ALA A 107 21.55 -7.42 12.02
N GLY A 108 21.05 -6.25 11.58
CA GLY A 108 21.76 -5.36 10.65
C GLY A 108 21.75 -5.84 9.18
N ASN A 109 20.99 -6.89 8.87
CA ASN A 109 20.86 -7.45 7.50
C ASN A 109 19.72 -6.79 6.75
N VAL A 110 19.92 -5.54 6.33
CA VAL A 110 18.91 -4.71 5.64
C VAL A 110 19.51 -4.12 4.36
N PRO A 111 18.80 -4.17 3.21
CA PRO A 111 19.23 -3.51 1.98
C PRO A 111 19.44 -2.00 2.17
N ALA A 112 20.48 -1.44 1.54
CA ALA A 112 20.91 -0.05 1.76
C ALA A 112 19.83 0.97 1.36
N GLU A 113 19.11 0.70 0.28
CA GLU A 113 18.01 1.57 -0.22
C GLU A 113 16.88 1.66 0.80
N LEU A 114 16.52 0.53 1.43
CA LEU A 114 15.49 0.51 2.47
C LEU A 114 15.97 1.25 3.73
N GLN A 115 17.24 1.08 4.15
CA GLN A 115 17.80 1.83 5.27
C GLN A 115 17.70 3.33 5.04
N THR A 116 17.91 3.80 3.81
CA THR A 116 17.78 5.22 3.45
C THR A 116 16.35 5.71 3.64
N ALA A 117 15.35 4.97 3.16
CA ALA A 117 13.94 5.30 3.35
C ALA A 117 13.52 5.34 4.82
N LEU A 118 14.00 4.38 5.63
CA LEU A 118 13.75 4.35 7.08
C LEU A 118 14.36 5.56 7.79
N ARG A 119 15.63 5.90 7.48
CA ARG A 119 16.30 7.10 8.03
C ARG A 119 15.58 8.39 7.64
N ASN A 120 15.16 8.51 6.39
CA ASN A 120 14.38 9.66 5.92
C ASN A 120 13.08 9.79 6.70
N THR A 121 12.36 8.68 6.94
CA THR A 121 11.12 8.70 7.72
C THR A 121 11.38 9.18 9.15
N GLN A 122 12.46 8.70 9.78
CA GLN A 122 12.83 9.13 11.14
C GLN A 122 13.14 10.64 11.19
N GLN A 123 13.91 11.14 10.21
CA GLN A 123 14.41 12.52 10.18
C GLN A 123 13.38 13.52 9.69
N TYR A 124 12.63 13.20 8.64
CA TYR A 124 11.74 14.13 7.94
C TYR A 124 10.25 13.80 8.09
N GLY A 125 9.90 12.70 8.77
CA GLY A 125 8.51 12.25 8.88
C GLY A 125 7.94 11.67 7.57
N ASN A 126 8.79 11.39 6.57
CA ASN A 126 8.41 10.75 5.31
C ASN A 126 9.60 10.01 4.67
N PRO A 127 9.37 8.89 3.95
CA PRO A 127 10.44 8.08 3.37
C PRO A 127 11.14 8.74 2.17
N LEU A 128 10.55 9.78 1.59
CA LEU A 128 11.09 10.49 0.43
C LEU A 128 12.19 11.50 0.81
N GLY A 129 12.37 11.79 2.11
CA GLY A 129 13.33 12.78 2.58
C GLY A 129 12.94 14.23 2.28
N GLU A 130 11.67 14.46 1.95
CA GLU A 130 11.16 15.79 1.63
C GLU A 130 10.85 16.61 2.90
N SER A 131 11.01 17.93 2.79
CA SER A 131 10.71 18.84 3.90
C SER A 131 9.21 18.79 4.26
N PRO A 132 8.82 18.63 5.54
CA PRO A 132 7.43 18.70 5.97
C PRO A 132 6.73 19.99 5.55
N ARG A 133 7.46 21.12 5.42
CA ARG A 133 6.90 22.41 4.99
C ARG A 133 6.31 22.37 3.58
N LYS A 134 6.83 21.49 2.71
CA LYS A 134 6.37 21.33 1.32
C LYS A 134 5.16 20.41 1.19
N ARG A 135 4.72 19.72 2.27
CA ARG A 135 3.65 18.72 2.21
C ARG A 135 2.32 19.26 1.67
N ALA A 136 2.07 20.56 1.84
CA ALA A 136 0.87 21.22 1.33
C ALA A 136 1.08 22.03 0.04
N ASP A 137 2.27 22.01 -0.58
CA ASP A 137 2.56 22.84 -1.79
C ASP A 137 1.65 22.49 -2.98
N TRP A 138 1.15 21.26 -3.04
CA TRP A 138 0.23 20.83 -4.07
C TRP A 138 -1.12 21.57 -4.05
N THR A 139 -1.50 22.19 -2.91
CA THR A 139 -2.77 22.94 -2.79
C THR A 139 -2.80 24.25 -3.57
N ALA A 140 -1.63 24.73 -3.99
CA ALA A 140 -1.52 25.99 -4.72
C ALA A 140 -2.38 26.02 -5.99
N GLY A 141 -3.19 27.07 -6.13
CA GLY A 141 -4.06 27.29 -7.30
C GLY A 141 -5.39 26.53 -7.27
N ILE A 142 -5.72 25.83 -6.19
CA ILE A 142 -7.04 25.20 -6.03
C ILE A 142 -8.03 26.22 -5.47
N GLN A 143 -9.22 26.27 -6.06
CA GLN A 143 -10.33 27.10 -5.60
C GLN A 143 -11.60 26.25 -5.45
N PRO A 144 -12.36 26.38 -4.34
CA PRO A 144 -12.01 27.06 -3.08
C PRO A 144 -10.70 26.56 -2.46
N GLU A 145 -10.02 27.40 -1.69
CA GLU A 145 -8.73 27.07 -1.08
C GLU A 145 -8.86 25.89 -0.11
N VAL A 146 -7.92 24.93 -0.20
CA VAL A 146 -7.87 23.77 0.69
C VAL A 146 -7.47 24.22 2.10
N LYS A 147 -8.26 23.87 3.10
CA LYS A 147 -8.00 24.21 4.50
C LYS A 147 -6.80 23.44 5.04
N VAL A 148 -5.69 24.12 5.32
CA VAL A 148 -4.56 23.56 6.07
C VAL A 148 -4.82 23.83 7.55
N LEU A 149 -5.18 22.80 8.31
CA LEU A 149 -5.74 22.94 9.67
C LEU A 149 -4.78 23.60 10.65
N GLY A 150 -3.47 23.39 10.52
CA GLY A 150 -2.46 24.09 11.31
C GLY A 150 -2.47 25.60 11.14
N LYS A 151 -2.94 26.12 9.99
CA LYS A 151 -3.08 27.55 9.71
C LYS A 151 -4.45 28.11 10.08
N THR A 152 -5.52 27.41 9.69
CA THR A 152 -6.90 27.92 9.82
C THR A 152 -7.51 27.66 11.18
N ARG A 153 -7.16 26.54 11.83
CA ARG A 153 -7.74 26.03 13.09
C ARG A 153 -9.28 25.91 13.09
N GLN A 154 -9.88 25.89 11.90
CA GLN A 154 -11.32 25.76 11.74
C GLN A 154 -11.72 24.29 11.84
N PRO A 155 -12.87 23.96 12.46
CA PRO A 155 -13.40 22.60 12.44
C PRO A 155 -13.78 22.23 10.99
N VAL A 156 -13.61 20.94 10.68
CA VAL A 156 -14.02 20.36 9.41
C VAL A 156 -14.81 19.07 9.68
N ASP A 157 -15.59 18.63 8.70
CA ASP A 157 -16.30 17.36 8.83
C ASP A 157 -15.37 16.20 8.48
N VAL A 158 -14.50 16.40 7.50
CA VAL A 158 -13.59 15.39 6.96
C VAL A 158 -12.14 15.86 7.09
N LEU A 159 -11.32 15.06 7.77
CA LEU A 159 -9.88 15.18 7.69
C LEU A 159 -9.39 14.32 6.52
N TRP A 160 -8.79 14.93 5.49
CA TRP A 160 -8.09 14.16 4.47
C TRP A 160 -6.63 13.96 4.88
N PHE A 161 -6.30 12.71 5.24
CA PHE A 161 -4.93 12.25 5.41
C PHE A 161 -4.36 11.98 4.02
N VAL A 162 -3.49 12.88 3.56
CA VAL A 162 -3.04 12.92 2.15
C VAL A 162 -2.02 11.81 1.86
N GLY A 163 -1.14 11.54 2.81
CA GLY A 163 -0.05 10.56 2.66
C GLY A 163 1.17 11.12 1.91
N ASP A 164 2.24 10.33 1.88
CA ASP A 164 3.55 10.78 1.41
C ASP A 164 3.61 10.98 -0.11
N TYR A 165 3.26 9.95 -0.88
CA TYR A 165 3.32 10.01 -2.35
C TYR A 165 2.37 11.04 -2.93
N ALA A 166 1.13 11.10 -2.45
CA ALA A 166 0.14 12.07 -2.89
C ALA A 166 0.55 13.51 -2.59
N SER A 167 1.32 13.75 -1.51
CA SER A 167 1.81 15.06 -1.14
C SER A 167 3.02 15.51 -1.94
N TYR A 168 3.98 14.62 -2.16
CA TYR A 168 5.31 15.04 -2.65
C TYR A 168 5.62 14.60 -4.07
N HIS A 169 5.16 13.40 -4.50
CA HIS A 169 5.57 12.86 -5.79
C HIS A 169 5.01 13.68 -6.96
N PRO A 170 5.85 14.16 -7.90
CA PRO A 170 5.39 15.06 -8.97
C PRO A 170 4.22 14.52 -9.78
N ARG A 171 4.25 13.21 -10.13
CA ARG A 171 3.17 12.57 -10.90
C ARG A 171 1.84 12.55 -10.14
N MET A 172 1.88 12.48 -8.80
CA MET A 172 0.66 12.37 -8.01
C MET A 172 -0.03 13.70 -7.74
N LYS A 173 0.65 14.83 -7.91
CA LYS A 173 0.05 16.15 -7.69
C LYS A 173 -1.20 16.41 -8.54
N SER A 174 -1.28 15.88 -9.75
CA SER A 174 -2.47 16.00 -10.59
C SER A 174 -3.65 15.24 -9.99
N ALA A 175 -3.46 13.99 -9.60
CA ALA A 175 -4.50 13.17 -8.98
C ALA A 175 -4.95 13.74 -7.62
N THR A 176 -4.00 14.22 -6.80
CA THR A 176 -4.30 14.87 -5.53
C THR A 176 -5.13 16.14 -5.72
N LYS A 177 -4.77 16.99 -6.70
CA LYS A 177 -5.56 18.17 -7.07
C LYS A 177 -6.94 17.81 -7.61
N ALA A 178 -7.05 16.74 -8.42
CA ALA A 178 -8.30 16.28 -8.95
C ALA A 178 -9.28 15.91 -7.82
N LEU A 179 -8.83 15.13 -6.83
CA LEU A 179 -9.67 14.79 -5.68
C LEU A 179 -10.09 16.05 -4.88
N ALA A 180 -9.16 16.99 -4.64
CA ALA A 180 -9.51 18.22 -3.94
C ALA A 180 -10.61 19.01 -4.66
N LYS A 181 -10.54 19.10 -6.00
CA LYS A 181 -11.56 19.76 -6.82
C LYS A 181 -12.90 19.04 -6.74
N ILE A 182 -12.89 17.70 -6.77
CA ILE A 182 -14.12 16.89 -6.62
C ILE A 182 -14.74 17.14 -5.23
N LEU A 183 -13.96 17.09 -4.15
CA LEU A 183 -14.46 17.36 -2.80
C LEU A 183 -15.05 18.77 -2.68
N ASN A 184 -14.38 19.78 -3.27
CA ASN A 184 -14.89 21.14 -3.31
C ASN A 184 -16.22 21.23 -4.10
N ALA A 185 -16.30 20.59 -5.26
CA ALA A 185 -17.50 20.58 -6.10
C ALA A 185 -18.68 19.90 -5.41
N LEU A 186 -18.43 18.89 -4.59
CA LEU A 186 -19.43 18.22 -3.76
C LEU A 186 -19.79 18.99 -2.49
N GLY A 187 -19.19 20.16 -2.25
CA GLY A 187 -19.44 20.97 -1.05
C GLY A 187 -18.95 20.32 0.24
N VAL A 188 -17.99 19.39 0.18
CA VAL A 188 -17.44 18.71 1.36
C VAL A 188 -16.61 19.70 2.18
N ASN A 189 -16.95 19.85 3.46
CA ASN A 189 -16.16 20.63 4.42
C ASN A 189 -14.96 19.81 4.89
N PHE A 190 -13.85 19.85 4.15
CA PHE A 190 -12.65 19.07 4.45
C PHE A 190 -11.43 19.95 4.73
N GLY A 191 -10.43 19.34 5.35
CA GLY A 191 -9.12 19.94 5.57
C GLY A 191 -8.02 18.90 5.62
N ILE A 192 -6.77 19.39 5.55
CA ILE A 192 -5.56 18.56 5.61
C ILE A 192 -4.67 19.02 6.76
N LEU A 193 -3.82 18.11 7.27
CA LEU A 193 -2.85 18.49 8.32
C LEU A 193 -1.70 19.33 7.76
N GLY A 194 -1.34 19.13 6.49
CA GLY A 194 -0.19 19.79 5.88
C GLY A 194 1.12 19.43 6.60
N PRO A 195 1.91 20.42 7.06
CA PRO A 195 3.20 20.17 7.74
C PRO A 195 3.12 19.32 9.02
N ASP A 196 1.94 19.25 9.66
CA ASP A 196 1.74 18.45 10.88
C ASP A 196 1.50 16.94 10.58
N GLU A 197 1.30 16.55 9.31
CA GLU A 197 1.15 15.17 8.88
C GLU A 197 2.50 14.49 8.76
N ASN A 198 2.61 13.29 9.31
CA ASN A 198 3.75 12.39 9.11
C ASN A 198 3.32 11.18 8.29
N SER A 199 4.28 10.37 7.82
CA SER A 199 3.99 9.06 7.23
C SER A 199 3.01 8.27 8.09
N ASP A 200 2.12 7.51 7.46
CA ASP A 200 1.23 6.57 8.17
C ASP A 200 2.00 5.47 8.90
N GLY A 201 3.24 5.20 8.48
CA GLY A 201 4.13 4.21 9.07
C GLY A 201 3.90 2.77 8.59
N ASP A 202 2.91 2.49 7.73
CA ASP A 202 2.61 1.11 7.31
C ASP A 202 3.76 0.48 6.53
N SER A 203 4.41 1.23 5.64
CA SER A 203 5.59 0.75 4.92
C SER A 203 6.74 0.36 5.87
N GLN A 204 6.95 1.13 6.93
CA GLN A 204 7.95 0.87 7.97
C GLN A 204 7.58 -0.38 8.77
N ARG A 205 6.32 -0.48 9.22
CA ARG A 205 5.79 -1.66 9.93
C ARG A 205 5.97 -2.93 9.10
N LEU A 206 5.59 -2.89 7.83
CA LEU A 206 5.69 -4.04 6.92
C LEU A 206 7.13 -4.39 6.53
N ALA A 207 8.06 -3.44 6.69
CA ALA A 207 9.49 -3.66 6.57
C ALA A 207 10.14 -4.15 7.89
N GLY A 208 9.35 -4.35 8.96
CA GLY A 208 9.83 -4.81 10.25
C GLY A 208 10.28 -3.70 11.22
N GLU A 209 10.17 -2.42 10.84
CA GLU A 209 10.56 -1.27 11.69
C GLU A 209 9.36 -0.82 12.55
N ARG A 210 9.04 -1.65 13.54
CA ARG A 210 7.90 -1.44 14.43
C ARG A 210 8.00 -0.16 15.25
N GLY A 211 9.18 0.13 15.81
CA GLY A 211 9.38 1.32 16.65
C GLY A 211 9.16 2.62 15.87
N LEU A 212 9.59 2.67 14.62
CA LEU A 212 9.38 3.83 13.76
C LEU A 212 7.90 3.97 13.36
N PHE A 213 7.20 2.86 13.09
CA PHE A 213 5.75 2.88 12.88
C PHE A 213 5.01 3.48 14.08
N GLU A 214 5.28 2.98 15.29
CA GLU A 214 4.66 3.48 16.53
C GLU A 214 4.94 4.97 16.75
N ALA A 215 6.18 5.42 16.49
CA ALA A 215 6.56 6.82 16.59
C ALA A 215 5.79 7.71 15.61
N MET A 216 5.62 7.27 14.35
CA MET A 216 4.84 8.01 13.35
C MET A 216 3.35 8.04 13.72
N ALA A 217 2.80 6.91 14.14
CA ALA A 217 1.40 6.82 14.58
C ALA A 217 1.11 7.75 15.76
N GLN A 218 2.01 7.80 16.75
CA GLN A 218 1.86 8.70 17.90
C GLN A 218 1.91 10.17 17.51
N LYS A 219 2.82 10.57 16.60
CA LYS A 219 2.90 11.94 16.09
C LYS A 219 1.59 12.33 15.37
N ASN A 220 1.08 11.44 14.49
CA ASN A 220 -0.18 11.65 13.80
C ASN A 220 -1.36 11.73 14.78
N GLY A 221 -1.41 10.82 15.77
CA GLY A 221 -2.44 10.85 16.80
C GLY A 221 -2.44 12.12 17.64
N GLN A 222 -1.26 12.68 17.95
CA GLN A 222 -1.14 13.99 18.60
C GLN A 222 -1.60 15.13 17.68
N ALA A 223 -1.33 15.05 16.38
CA ALA A 223 -1.81 16.03 15.40
C ALA A 223 -3.35 15.97 15.31
N PHE A 224 -3.94 14.78 15.22
CA PHE A 224 -5.40 14.59 15.15
C PHE A 224 -6.12 15.25 16.35
N LYS A 225 -5.60 15.08 17.55
CA LYS A 225 -6.21 15.65 18.80
C LYS A 225 -6.25 17.18 18.82
N LYS A 226 -5.46 17.86 17.97
CA LYS A 226 -5.46 19.33 17.90
C LYS A 226 -6.67 19.91 17.15
N PHE A 227 -7.37 19.09 16.35
CA PHE A 227 -8.41 19.53 15.44
C PHE A 227 -9.72 18.78 15.67
N LYS A 228 -10.85 19.41 15.27
CA LYS A 228 -12.18 18.80 15.33
C LYS A 228 -12.58 18.36 13.93
N PHE A 229 -12.86 17.06 13.79
CA PHE A 229 -13.37 16.44 12.57
C PHE A 229 -14.18 15.18 12.94
N ASN A 230 -14.99 14.67 12.02
CA ASN A 230 -15.85 13.52 12.26
C ASN A 230 -15.22 12.21 11.77
N GLU A 231 -14.53 12.26 10.64
CA GLU A 231 -13.92 11.09 10.01
C GLU A 231 -12.63 11.45 9.24
N ILE A 232 -11.85 10.42 8.94
CA ILE A 232 -10.64 10.53 8.11
C ILE A 232 -10.92 9.87 6.76
N ILE A 233 -10.53 10.54 5.66
CA ILE A 233 -10.42 9.90 4.36
C ILE A 233 -8.96 9.88 3.92
N THR A 234 -8.59 8.92 3.07
CA THR A 234 -7.26 8.86 2.45
C THR A 234 -7.34 8.27 1.06
N THR A 235 -6.38 8.63 0.21
CA THR A 235 -6.17 8.05 -1.13
C THR A 235 -5.22 6.86 -1.10
N ASP A 236 -4.55 6.61 0.02
CA ASP A 236 -3.53 5.58 0.16
C ASP A 236 -4.11 4.35 0.86
N PRO A 237 -4.20 3.18 0.19
CA PRO A 237 -4.65 1.93 0.80
C PRO A 237 -3.81 1.47 2.00
N HIS A 238 -2.52 1.78 2.03
CA HIS A 238 -1.64 1.48 3.17
C HIS A 238 -1.98 2.37 4.36
N ALA A 239 -2.14 3.68 4.14
CA ALA A 239 -2.60 4.62 5.17
C ALA A 239 -4.01 4.25 5.67
N PHE A 240 -4.92 3.86 4.75
CA PHE A 240 -6.25 3.36 5.11
C PHE A 240 -6.17 2.17 6.05
N ASN A 241 -5.36 1.16 5.70
CA ASN A 241 -5.16 -0.02 6.54
C ASN A 241 -4.54 0.34 7.88
N ALA A 242 -3.48 1.14 7.91
CA ALA A 242 -2.80 1.52 9.14
C ALA A 242 -3.74 2.28 10.09
N LEU A 243 -4.39 3.32 9.60
CA LEU A 243 -5.31 4.16 10.40
C LEU A 243 -6.52 3.39 10.93
N LYS A 244 -7.07 2.47 10.11
CA LYS A 244 -8.27 1.69 10.45
C LYS A 244 -7.96 0.49 11.35
N ASN A 245 -6.90 -0.28 11.04
CA ASN A 245 -6.70 -1.59 11.63
C ASN A 245 -5.52 -1.65 12.63
N GLU A 246 -4.51 -0.79 12.49
CA GLU A 246 -3.29 -0.86 13.30
C GLU A 246 -3.24 0.23 14.39
N TYR A 247 -3.63 1.48 14.08
CA TYR A 247 -3.63 2.59 15.03
C TYR A 247 -4.52 2.37 16.25
N PRO A 248 -5.68 1.67 16.16
CA PRO A 248 -6.51 1.38 17.34
C PRO A 248 -5.78 0.65 18.45
N ALA A 249 -4.83 -0.25 18.12
CA ALA A 249 -4.00 -0.94 19.11
C ALA A 249 -3.06 0.01 19.88
N LEU A 250 -2.81 1.21 19.32
CA LEU A 250 -2.01 2.28 19.95
C LEU A 250 -2.87 3.34 20.64
N GLY A 251 -4.17 3.09 20.81
CA GLY A 251 -5.13 4.02 21.45
C GLY A 251 -5.55 5.19 20.54
N ILE A 252 -5.37 5.08 19.23
CA ILE A 252 -5.73 6.10 18.24
C ILE A 252 -6.82 5.51 17.34
N SER A 253 -8.08 5.87 17.57
CA SER A 253 -9.23 5.32 16.85
C SER A 253 -10.13 6.42 16.33
N TYR A 254 -10.36 6.42 15.02
CA TYR A 254 -11.25 7.32 14.29
C TYR A 254 -12.00 6.54 13.22
N PRO A 255 -13.18 6.98 12.76
CA PRO A 255 -13.76 6.47 11.52
C PRO A 255 -12.83 6.78 10.35
N VAL A 256 -12.44 5.76 9.57
CA VAL A 256 -11.54 5.91 8.42
C VAL A 256 -12.15 5.26 7.20
N ARG A 257 -12.09 5.95 6.06
CA ARG A 257 -12.52 5.44 4.75
C ARG A 257 -11.47 5.70 3.69
N HIS A 258 -11.39 4.79 2.72
CA HIS A 258 -10.71 5.11 1.48
C HIS A 258 -11.58 6.08 0.66
N TYR A 259 -10.97 7.02 -0.07
CA TYR A 259 -11.71 8.05 -0.82
C TYR A 259 -12.72 7.45 -1.80
N THR A 260 -12.44 6.27 -2.36
CA THR A 260 -13.38 5.59 -3.28
C THR A 260 -14.67 5.17 -2.59
N GLN A 261 -14.61 4.73 -1.34
CA GLN A 261 -15.79 4.44 -0.52
C GLN A 261 -16.56 5.73 -0.22
N PHE A 262 -15.84 6.77 0.18
CA PHE A 262 -16.42 8.08 0.47
C PHE A 262 -17.15 8.68 -0.72
N LEU A 263 -16.59 8.57 -1.93
CA LEU A 263 -17.21 9.06 -3.15
C LEU A 263 -18.36 8.15 -3.62
N ALA A 264 -18.23 6.83 -3.51
CA ALA A 264 -19.28 5.89 -3.91
C ALA A 264 -20.58 6.09 -3.13
N GLU A 265 -20.52 6.42 -1.85
CA GLU A 265 -21.71 6.78 -1.06
C GLU A 265 -22.38 8.09 -1.53
N ARG A 266 -21.69 8.91 -2.30
CA ARG A 266 -22.18 10.18 -2.87
C ARG A 266 -22.49 10.09 -4.35
N MET A 267 -22.68 8.87 -4.86
CA MET A 267 -22.91 8.63 -6.28
C MET A 267 -24.10 9.42 -6.84
N ASP A 268 -25.17 9.60 -6.05
CA ASP A 268 -26.35 10.38 -6.47
C ASP A 268 -26.03 11.86 -6.67
N GLN A 269 -25.01 12.39 -5.97
CA GLN A 269 -24.50 13.76 -6.16
C GLN A 269 -23.51 13.83 -7.33
N ILE A 270 -22.70 12.79 -7.52
CA ILE A 270 -21.64 12.74 -8.54
C ILE A 270 -22.23 12.55 -9.94
N LYS A 271 -23.15 11.59 -10.13
CA LYS A 271 -23.73 11.27 -11.45
C LYS A 271 -24.24 12.48 -12.24
N PRO A 272 -25.01 13.42 -11.64
CA PRO A 272 -25.47 14.60 -12.37
C PRO A 272 -24.35 15.55 -12.79
N MET A 273 -23.16 15.43 -12.20
CA MET A 273 -22.00 16.27 -12.50
C MET A 273 -21.09 15.69 -13.58
N LEU A 274 -21.27 14.42 -13.96
CA LEU A 274 -20.49 13.75 -15.01
C LEU A 274 -21.04 14.18 -16.38
N LYS A 275 -20.45 15.23 -16.95
CA LYS A 275 -20.91 15.89 -18.18
C LYS A 275 -20.10 15.53 -19.41
N ASN A 276 -18.82 15.19 -19.21
CA ASN A 276 -17.91 14.87 -20.30
C ASN A 276 -17.76 13.35 -20.41
N GLU A 277 -17.83 12.87 -21.64
CA GLU A 277 -17.60 11.46 -21.94
C GLU A 277 -16.09 11.14 -21.96
N VAL A 278 -15.73 10.01 -21.38
CA VAL A 278 -14.39 9.43 -21.45
C VAL A 278 -14.46 8.11 -22.19
N THR A 279 -14.40 8.19 -23.52
CA THR A 279 -14.52 7.00 -24.39
C THR A 279 -13.23 6.18 -24.32
N ALA A 280 -13.23 5.09 -23.53
CA ALA A 280 -12.07 4.20 -23.35
C ALA A 280 -12.47 2.83 -22.79
N LYS A 281 -11.71 1.80 -23.16
CA LYS A 281 -11.69 0.53 -22.45
C LYS A 281 -10.79 0.67 -21.24
N VAL A 282 -11.36 0.54 -20.05
CA VAL A 282 -10.68 0.74 -18.78
C VAL A 282 -10.60 -0.56 -18.02
N THR A 283 -9.41 -0.94 -17.60
CA THR A 283 -9.24 -2.02 -16.61
C THR A 283 -8.78 -1.45 -15.28
N TYR A 284 -9.13 -2.13 -14.18
CA TYR A 284 -8.82 -1.65 -12.84
C TYR A 284 -7.82 -2.57 -12.13
N HIS A 285 -6.77 -1.97 -11.58
CA HIS A 285 -5.87 -2.66 -10.67
C HIS A 285 -6.44 -2.62 -9.25
N ASP A 286 -6.67 -3.80 -8.66
CA ASP A 286 -7.09 -3.90 -7.25
C ASP A 286 -5.87 -3.76 -6.33
N PRO A 287 -5.71 -2.64 -5.60
CA PRO A 287 -4.61 -2.48 -4.64
C PRO A 287 -4.74 -3.50 -3.52
N CYS A 288 -3.65 -4.17 -3.17
CA CYS A 288 -3.68 -5.29 -2.24
C CYS A 288 -4.19 -4.90 -0.83
N TYR A 289 -3.87 -3.70 -0.36
CA TYR A 289 -4.32 -3.21 0.95
C TYR A 289 -5.73 -2.62 0.93
N LEU A 290 -6.25 -2.26 -0.23
CA LEU A 290 -7.66 -1.89 -0.38
C LEU A 290 -8.53 -3.16 -0.47
N GLY A 291 -8.17 -4.09 -1.36
CA GLY A 291 -8.91 -5.32 -1.60
C GLY A 291 -8.63 -6.40 -0.55
N ARG A 292 -7.51 -7.12 -0.66
CA ARG A 292 -7.22 -8.29 0.20
C ARG A 292 -7.18 -8.02 1.70
N ALA A 293 -6.75 -6.82 2.11
CA ALA A 293 -6.67 -6.47 3.52
C ALA A 293 -7.98 -5.86 4.06
N ASN A 294 -8.81 -5.23 3.22
CA ASN A 294 -9.97 -4.46 3.66
C ASN A 294 -11.27 -4.73 2.91
N ASP A 295 -11.27 -5.67 1.97
CA ASP A 295 -12.43 -6.14 1.19
C ASP A 295 -13.17 -5.04 0.39
N VAL A 296 -12.46 -4.01 -0.05
CA VAL A 296 -12.97 -2.92 -0.86
C VAL A 296 -12.66 -3.19 -2.34
N TYR A 297 -13.66 -3.66 -3.10
CA TYR A 297 -13.53 -4.04 -4.51
C TYR A 297 -14.57 -3.38 -5.41
N ASP A 298 -15.78 -3.15 -4.90
CA ASP A 298 -16.92 -2.74 -5.70
C ASP A 298 -17.01 -1.22 -5.85
N GLU A 299 -16.65 -0.45 -4.82
CA GLU A 299 -16.75 1.00 -4.81
C GLU A 299 -15.87 1.65 -5.90
N PRO A 300 -14.57 1.25 -6.08
CA PRO A 300 -13.78 1.77 -7.18
C PRO A 300 -14.39 1.46 -8.56
N ARG A 301 -14.91 0.24 -8.75
CA ARG A 301 -15.55 -0.18 -10.00
C ARG A 301 -16.87 0.58 -10.25
N ALA A 302 -17.65 0.80 -9.22
CA ALA A 302 -18.90 1.58 -9.33
C ALA A 302 -18.62 3.02 -9.77
N LEU A 303 -17.56 3.64 -9.25
CA LEU A 303 -17.12 4.98 -9.66
C LEU A 303 -16.72 4.99 -11.14
N LEU A 304 -15.87 4.06 -11.57
CA LEU A 304 -15.44 3.96 -12.96
C LEU A 304 -16.62 3.70 -13.90
N ALA A 305 -17.50 2.77 -13.57
CA ALA A 305 -18.69 2.43 -14.36
C ALA A 305 -19.71 3.57 -14.46
N SER A 306 -19.65 4.56 -13.56
CA SER A 306 -20.52 5.73 -13.60
C SER A 306 -20.10 6.77 -14.62
N ILE A 307 -18.85 6.76 -15.07
CA ILE A 307 -18.30 7.74 -16.01
C ILE A 307 -18.83 7.41 -17.43
N PRO A 308 -19.52 8.34 -18.11
CA PRO A 308 -20.00 8.11 -19.47
C PRO A 308 -18.87 7.74 -20.44
N GLY A 309 -19.09 6.75 -21.29
CA GLY A 309 -18.12 6.29 -22.31
C GLY A 309 -17.10 5.27 -21.83
N ILE A 310 -16.99 5.01 -20.51
CA ILE A 310 -16.09 3.96 -20.01
C ILE A 310 -16.71 2.58 -20.22
N GLU A 311 -15.96 1.71 -20.90
CA GLU A 311 -16.19 0.26 -20.95
C GLU A 311 -15.21 -0.43 -19.99
N LEU A 312 -15.73 -1.00 -18.89
CA LEU A 312 -14.89 -1.76 -17.95
C LEU A 312 -14.58 -3.14 -18.54
N VAL A 313 -13.30 -3.47 -18.61
CA VAL A 313 -12.77 -4.78 -19.00
C VAL A 313 -11.93 -5.38 -17.89
N ASP A 314 -12.10 -6.65 -17.61
CA ASP A 314 -11.40 -7.32 -16.52
C ASP A 314 -10.06 -7.90 -16.97
N MET A 315 -9.03 -7.78 -16.13
CA MET A 315 -7.79 -8.55 -16.26
C MET A 315 -8.01 -9.99 -15.75
N THR A 316 -7.17 -10.91 -16.20
CA THR A 316 -7.23 -12.34 -15.78
C THR A 316 -7.20 -12.48 -14.25
N HIS A 317 -6.30 -11.72 -13.60
CA HIS A 317 -6.19 -11.73 -12.15
C HIS A 317 -6.80 -10.43 -11.59
N GLN A 318 -7.94 -10.55 -10.94
CA GLN A 318 -8.68 -9.42 -10.37
C GLN A 318 -9.18 -9.72 -8.96
N ARG A 319 -9.65 -8.70 -8.25
CA ARG A 319 -10.17 -8.79 -6.89
C ARG A 319 -9.17 -9.48 -5.95
N THR A 320 -9.58 -10.46 -5.18
CA THR A 320 -8.70 -11.19 -4.25
C THR A 320 -7.51 -11.83 -4.96
N ASN A 321 -7.69 -12.28 -6.23
CA ASN A 321 -6.65 -12.91 -7.03
C ASN A 321 -5.74 -11.89 -7.78
N SER A 322 -5.94 -10.58 -7.63
CA SER A 322 -5.16 -9.56 -8.32
C SER A 322 -3.64 -9.73 -8.10
N LEU A 323 -2.85 -9.58 -9.17
CA LEU A 323 -1.40 -9.50 -9.04
C LEU A 323 -1.00 -8.21 -8.31
N CYS A 324 0.08 -8.27 -7.53
CA CYS A 324 0.58 -7.12 -6.78
C CYS A 324 1.33 -6.14 -7.70
N CYS A 325 1.25 -4.84 -7.41
CA CYS A 325 2.07 -3.82 -8.07
C CYS A 325 3.56 -3.89 -7.69
N GLY A 326 3.89 -4.58 -6.57
CA GLY A 326 5.26 -4.72 -6.07
C GLY A 326 5.72 -3.60 -5.12
N GLY A 327 4.86 -2.63 -4.76
CA GLY A 327 5.28 -1.45 -3.97
C GLY A 327 5.28 -1.63 -2.46
N GLY A 328 4.47 -2.54 -1.91
CA GLY A 328 4.33 -2.70 -0.46
C GLY A 328 5.54 -3.30 0.25
N GLY A 329 5.54 -3.24 1.58
CA GLY A 329 6.56 -3.88 2.43
C GLY A 329 8.00 -3.42 2.20
N GLY A 330 8.19 -2.19 1.74
CA GLY A 330 9.49 -1.64 1.34
C GLY A 330 9.79 -1.82 -0.15
N GLY A 331 8.95 -2.51 -0.92
CA GLY A 331 9.17 -2.80 -2.34
C GLY A 331 9.40 -1.57 -3.22
N MET A 332 8.83 -0.40 -2.84
CA MET A 332 9.09 0.85 -3.55
C MET A 332 10.56 1.29 -3.57
N TRP A 333 11.34 0.85 -2.62
CA TRP A 333 12.78 1.17 -2.52
C TRP A 333 13.68 -0.02 -2.86
N LEU A 334 13.09 -1.18 -3.14
CA LEU A 334 13.82 -2.43 -3.37
C LEU A 334 13.75 -2.93 -4.83
N ASP A 335 13.36 -2.08 -5.78
CA ASP A 335 13.26 -2.48 -7.19
C ASP A 335 14.61 -2.98 -7.74
N GLY A 336 15.71 -2.30 -7.43
CA GLY A 336 17.05 -2.73 -7.82
C GLY A 336 17.41 -4.10 -7.24
N PHE A 337 17.17 -4.27 -5.93
CA PHE A 337 17.39 -5.54 -5.23
C PHE A 337 16.53 -6.68 -5.81
N GLN A 338 15.25 -6.43 -6.07
CA GLN A 338 14.33 -7.41 -6.63
C GLN A 338 14.73 -7.78 -8.07
N TRP A 339 15.12 -6.79 -8.86
CA TRP A 339 15.60 -7.01 -10.24
C TRP A 339 16.87 -7.87 -10.27
N GLU A 340 17.83 -7.59 -9.41
CA GLU A 340 19.08 -8.37 -9.30
C GLU A 340 18.81 -9.85 -8.97
N LYS A 341 17.80 -10.13 -8.13
CA LYS A 341 17.45 -11.50 -7.68
C LYS A 341 16.55 -12.25 -8.67
N ALA A 342 15.65 -11.57 -9.36
CA ALA A 342 14.57 -12.22 -10.10
C ALA A 342 14.54 -11.85 -11.60
N HIS A 343 15.15 -10.74 -12.01
CA HIS A 343 15.04 -10.18 -13.35
C HIS A 343 13.59 -9.96 -13.80
N VAL A 344 12.67 -9.75 -12.85
CA VAL A 344 11.27 -9.44 -13.10
C VAL A 344 10.80 -8.33 -12.18
N ARG A 345 9.88 -7.50 -12.69
CA ARG A 345 9.11 -6.54 -11.91
C ARG A 345 7.65 -6.95 -11.89
N LEU A 346 7.02 -6.90 -10.74
CA LEU A 346 5.60 -7.25 -10.63
C LEU A 346 4.71 -6.26 -11.38
N SER A 347 5.10 -5.00 -11.45
CA SER A 347 4.43 -3.97 -12.26
C SER A 347 4.37 -4.34 -13.74
N ASP A 348 5.43 -4.96 -14.28
CA ASP A 348 5.47 -5.38 -15.68
C ASP A 348 4.43 -6.47 -15.97
N TRP A 349 4.26 -7.43 -15.07
CA TRP A 349 3.24 -8.46 -15.20
C TRP A 349 1.84 -7.85 -15.23
N ARG A 350 1.59 -6.87 -14.35
CA ARG A 350 0.30 -6.22 -14.28
C ARG A 350 -0.01 -5.39 -15.52
N VAL A 351 0.97 -4.67 -16.06
CA VAL A 351 0.84 -3.95 -17.33
C VAL A 351 0.59 -4.92 -18.49
N ARG A 352 1.28 -6.07 -18.54
CA ARG A 352 1.01 -7.11 -19.57
C ARG A 352 -0.43 -7.62 -19.51
N GLU A 353 -1.00 -7.82 -18.31
CA GLU A 353 -2.41 -8.22 -18.18
C GLU A 353 -3.37 -7.14 -18.70
N ALA A 354 -3.10 -5.86 -18.42
CA ALA A 354 -3.91 -4.76 -18.94
C ALA A 354 -3.86 -4.70 -20.48
N VAL A 355 -2.69 -4.93 -21.07
CA VAL A 355 -2.52 -5.02 -22.53
C VAL A 355 -3.29 -6.23 -23.10
N LEU A 356 -3.21 -7.40 -22.46
CA LEU A 356 -3.94 -8.60 -22.88
C LEU A 356 -5.47 -8.43 -22.76
N ALA A 357 -5.94 -7.60 -21.84
CA ALA A 357 -7.34 -7.22 -21.72
C ALA A 357 -7.78 -6.19 -22.79
N ASN A 358 -6.90 -5.78 -23.70
CA ASN A 358 -7.12 -4.72 -24.69
C ASN A 358 -7.61 -3.40 -24.06
N ALA A 359 -7.08 -3.06 -22.89
CA ALA A 359 -7.43 -1.82 -22.21
C ALA A 359 -6.65 -0.63 -22.80
N ASP A 360 -7.34 0.52 -22.92
CA ASP A 360 -6.73 1.81 -23.25
C ASP A 360 -6.16 2.48 -21.99
N ILE A 361 -6.81 2.22 -20.85
CA ILE A 361 -6.47 2.80 -19.55
C ILE A 361 -6.36 1.71 -18.48
N LEU A 362 -5.26 1.71 -17.75
CA LEU A 362 -5.11 1.02 -16.47
C LEU A 362 -5.48 2.02 -15.35
N ALA A 363 -6.68 1.88 -14.82
CA ALA A 363 -7.14 2.69 -13.68
C ALA A 363 -6.58 2.17 -12.37
N VAL A 364 -6.23 3.08 -11.48
CA VAL A 364 -5.62 2.79 -10.17
C VAL A 364 -6.24 3.64 -9.07
N ALA A 365 -6.10 3.20 -7.81
CA ALA A 365 -6.62 3.86 -6.63
C ALA A 365 -5.61 3.86 -5.47
N CYS A 366 -4.32 3.97 -5.78
CA CYS A 366 -3.24 4.03 -4.80
C CYS A 366 -2.15 4.98 -5.33
N PRO A 367 -1.64 5.91 -4.52
CA PRO A 367 -0.66 6.90 -4.98
C PRO A 367 0.72 6.32 -5.35
N TYR A 368 1.03 5.10 -4.94
CA TYR A 368 2.25 4.40 -5.33
C TYR A 368 2.19 3.83 -6.77
N GLU A 369 1.00 3.61 -7.30
CA GLU A 369 0.78 2.85 -8.53
C GLU A 369 1.02 3.64 -9.81
N PRO A 370 0.55 4.91 -9.98
CA PRO A 370 0.76 5.63 -11.22
C PRO A 370 2.21 5.73 -11.65
N PRO A 371 3.16 6.20 -10.84
CA PRO A 371 4.56 6.29 -11.26
C PRO A 371 5.16 4.91 -11.56
N ARG A 372 4.76 3.88 -10.80
CA ARG A 372 5.27 2.53 -10.94
C ARG A 372 4.78 1.84 -12.22
N PHE A 373 3.50 1.96 -12.54
CA PHE A 373 2.95 1.38 -13.77
C PHE A 373 3.31 2.19 -15.01
N GLU A 374 3.43 3.52 -14.93
CA GLU A 374 3.95 4.34 -16.04
C GLU A 374 5.39 3.98 -16.40
N ASP A 375 6.24 3.68 -15.39
CA ASP A 375 7.59 3.18 -15.62
C ASP A 375 7.57 1.81 -16.32
N ALA A 376 6.69 0.91 -15.87
CA ALA A 376 6.50 -0.40 -16.50
C ALA A 376 6.01 -0.28 -17.95
N VAL A 377 5.06 0.64 -18.26
CA VAL A 377 4.60 0.92 -19.62
C VAL A 377 5.77 1.40 -20.49
N LYS A 378 6.59 2.33 -19.98
CA LYS A 378 7.76 2.83 -20.71
C LYS A 378 8.79 1.73 -20.98
N THR A 379 9.02 0.84 -20.00
CA THR A 379 9.96 -0.27 -20.12
C THR A 379 9.49 -1.32 -21.12
N LEU A 380 8.20 -1.68 -21.08
CA LEU A 380 7.63 -2.72 -21.93
C LEU A 380 7.34 -2.24 -23.35
N GLN A 381 7.14 -0.93 -23.55
CA GLN A 381 6.79 -0.32 -24.84
C GLN A 381 5.69 -1.12 -25.58
N PRO A 382 4.52 -1.37 -24.96
CA PRO A 382 3.49 -2.15 -25.62
C PRO A 382 3.02 -1.47 -26.92
N ALA A 383 2.62 -2.27 -27.90
CA ALA A 383 2.10 -1.75 -29.17
C ALA A 383 0.83 -0.91 -29.00
N SER A 384 0.04 -1.16 -27.93
CA SER A 384 -1.09 -0.34 -27.51
C SER A 384 -0.59 0.85 -26.66
N ALA A 385 -1.17 2.03 -26.90
CA ALA A 385 -0.86 3.24 -26.13
C ALA A 385 -1.55 3.23 -24.74
N LEU A 386 -1.30 2.19 -23.94
CA LEU A 386 -1.86 2.05 -22.60
C LEU A 386 -1.49 3.24 -21.70
N LYS A 387 -2.50 3.90 -21.13
CA LYS A 387 -2.34 5.00 -20.18
C LYS A 387 -2.61 4.53 -18.76
N VAL A 388 -1.91 5.10 -17.78
CA VAL A 388 -2.18 4.87 -16.35
C VAL A 388 -2.88 6.10 -15.79
N ARG A 389 -4.06 5.93 -15.20
CA ARG A 389 -4.87 7.03 -14.68
C ARG A 389 -5.41 6.69 -13.28
N GLU A 390 -5.30 7.63 -12.39
CA GLU A 390 -5.94 7.54 -11.09
C GLU A 390 -7.45 7.83 -11.22
N ILE A 391 -8.30 7.12 -10.43
CA ILE A 391 -9.77 7.24 -10.54
C ILE A 391 -10.24 8.69 -10.37
N ALA A 392 -9.65 9.45 -9.44
CA ALA A 392 -10.01 10.86 -9.25
C ALA A 392 -9.68 11.72 -10.47
N GLU A 393 -8.63 11.39 -11.25
CA GLU A 393 -8.32 12.09 -12.51
C GLU A 393 -9.43 11.87 -13.55
N LEU A 394 -9.91 10.62 -13.68
CA LEU A 394 -11.00 10.29 -14.62
C LEU A 394 -12.33 10.94 -14.23
N LEU A 395 -12.67 10.90 -12.95
CA LEU A 395 -13.85 11.57 -12.41
C LEU A 395 -13.78 13.09 -12.62
N SER A 396 -12.65 13.71 -12.28
CA SER A 396 -12.45 15.16 -12.45
C SER A 396 -12.56 15.59 -13.91
N GLU A 397 -12.02 14.81 -14.84
CA GLU A 397 -12.13 15.04 -16.29
C GLU A 397 -13.60 14.96 -16.74
N SER A 398 -14.32 13.93 -16.32
CA SER A 398 -15.74 13.78 -16.66
C SER A 398 -16.60 14.86 -16.02
N MET A 399 -16.25 15.37 -14.85
CA MET A 399 -16.94 16.49 -14.19
C MET A 399 -16.59 17.86 -14.80
N GLY A 400 -15.55 17.95 -15.65
CA GLY A 400 -15.06 19.22 -16.23
C GLY A 400 -14.34 20.11 -15.24
N LEU A 401 -13.59 19.52 -14.26
CA LEU A 401 -12.91 20.22 -13.17
C LEU A 401 -11.43 20.40 -13.40
#